data_229cd6fc160aaa3304a29a7cb0be1173
#
_entry.id   229cd6fc160aaa3304a29a7cb0be1173
#
_cell.length_a   1.000
_cell.length_b   1.000
_cell.length_c   1.000
_cell.angle_alpha   90.00
_cell.angle_beta   90.00
_cell.angle_gamma   90.00
#
_symmetry.space_group_name_H-M   'P 1'
#
loop_
_entity.id
_entity.type
_entity.pdbx_description
1 polymer ?
#
loop_
_entity_poly.entity_id
_entity_poly.type
_entity_poly.pdbx_seq_one_letter_code
_entity_poly.pdbx_strand_id
1 'polypeptide(L)'
;VFSFKDTLLTRMNDLNRDLVNYSHDNTRTSVGARLAMYEVGLKTYSPIGQSLEKRAEKIHELEEKEPRLSGALPFVDSHLHNDLIDTLSTRGIPGVVLTILAFSAIFIYALRTAKEPYILILLFSLLVVGLSDVILFSKPVPTAVFVTIILLCAYFKAQSDQCLLDK
;
A
#
# COMPACT_ATOMS: atom_id res chain seq x y z
N VAL A 1 5.00 32.81 6.61
CA VAL A 1 4.63 31.56 7.30
C VAL A 1 3.39 31.02 6.58
N PHE A 2 3.55 29.94 5.81
CA PHE A 2 2.39 29.27 5.20
C PHE A 2 1.54 28.67 6.31
N SER A 3 0.25 29.05 6.34
CA SER A 3 -0.69 28.48 7.30
C SER A 3 -0.96 27.01 6.92
N PHE A 4 -1.05 26.11 7.89
CA PHE A 4 -1.47 24.72 7.67
C PHE A 4 -2.79 24.63 6.88
N LYS A 5 -3.72 25.56 7.16
CA LYS A 5 -5.00 25.69 6.46
C LYS A 5 -4.81 25.97 4.96
N ASP A 6 -3.90 26.88 4.61
CA ASP A 6 -3.68 27.24 3.19
C ASP A 6 -3.06 26.06 2.44
N THR A 7 -2.12 25.36 3.07
CA THR A 7 -1.54 24.14 2.50
C THR A 7 -2.58 23.06 2.28
N LEU A 8 -3.47 22.84 3.25
CA LEU A 8 -4.55 21.84 3.13
C LEU A 8 -5.53 22.19 2.01
N LEU A 9 -5.97 23.44 1.95
CA LEU A 9 -6.87 23.90 0.88
C LEU A 9 -6.24 23.77 -0.51
N THR A 10 -4.96 24.10 -0.65
CA THR A 10 -4.23 23.91 -1.91
C THR A 10 -4.21 22.43 -2.32
N ARG A 11 -3.90 21.51 -1.39
CA ARG A 11 -3.90 20.06 -1.66
C ARG A 11 -5.27 19.51 -2.03
N MET A 12 -6.33 20.01 -1.37
CA MET A 12 -7.71 19.62 -1.73
C MET A 12 -8.09 20.12 -3.13
N ASN A 13 -7.70 21.33 -3.50
CA ASN A 13 -7.93 21.85 -4.85
C ASN A 13 -7.14 21.08 -5.90
N ASP A 14 -5.88 20.75 -5.62
CA ASP A 14 -5.05 19.91 -6.51
C ASP A 14 -5.70 18.53 -6.71
N LEU A 15 -6.16 17.89 -5.63
CA LEU A 15 -6.87 16.61 -5.70
C LEU A 15 -8.13 16.71 -6.58
N ASN A 16 -8.95 17.73 -6.34
CA ASN A 16 -10.17 17.92 -7.13
C ASN A 16 -9.87 18.14 -8.61
N ARG A 17 -8.85 18.94 -8.93
CA ARG A 17 -8.40 19.16 -10.30
C ARG A 17 -7.91 17.85 -10.95
N ASP A 18 -7.15 17.04 -10.22
CA ASP A 18 -6.63 15.77 -10.73
C ASP A 18 -7.76 14.76 -10.98
N LEU A 19 -8.80 14.73 -10.12
CA LEU A 19 -9.99 13.90 -10.32
C LEU A 19 -10.80 14.34 -11.54
N VAL A 20 -10.96 15.66 -11.75
CA VAL A 20 -11.62 16.19 -12.93
C VAL A 20 -10.80 15.84 -14.19
N ASN A 21 -9.48 16.00 -14.16
CA ASN A 21 -8.62 15.59 -15.27
C ASN A 21 -8.76 14.10 -15.58
N TYR A 22 -8.80 13.23 -14.56
CA TYR A 22 -9.01 11.80 -14.74
C TYR A 22 -10.36 11.49 -15.41
N SER A 23 -11.43 12.20 -15.03
CA SER A 23 -12.75 12.02 -15.65
C SER A 23 -12.80 12.45 -17.13
N HIS A 24 -11.81 13.25 -17.58
CA HIS A 24 -11.59 13.64 -18.98
C HIS A 24 -10.46 12.84 -19.65
N ASP A 25 -10.20 11.63 -19.19
CA ASP A 25 -9.20 10.71 -19.71
C ASP A 25 -7.73 11.22 -19.64
N ASN A 26 -7.47 12.27 -18.85
CA ASN A 26 -6.12 12.75 -18.60
C ASN A 26 -5.56 12.12 -17.32
N THR A 27 -4.83 11.02 -17.48
CA THR A 27 -4.19 10.27 -16.38
C THR A 27 -2.77 10.73 -16.06
N ARG A 28 -2.23 11.77 -16.73
CA ARG A 28 -0.84 12.24 -16.54
C ARG A 28 -0.69 13.23 -15.38
N THR A 29 -1.58 13.17 -14.40
CA THR A 29 -1.49 13.91 -13.14
C THR A 29 -1.06 12.97 -12.03
N SER A 30 -0.67 13.50 -10.86
CA SER A 30 -0.20 12.67 -9.74
C SER A 30 -1.25 11.66 -9.26
N VAL A 31 -2.51 12.08 -9.13
CA VAL A 31 -3.61 11.21 -8.72
C VAL A 31 -4.10 10.37 -9.90
N GLY A 32 -4.18 10.96 -11.09
CA GLY A 32 -4.61 10.28 -12.31
C GLY A 32 -3.70 9.09 -12.64
N ALA A 33 -2.38 9.23 -12.52
CA ALA A 33 -1.43 8.15 -12.72
C ALA A 33 -1.65 6.99 -11.72
N ARG A 34 -1.91 7.29 -10.43
CA ARG A 34 -2.21 6.25 -9.43
C ARG A 34 -3.50 5.52 -9.75
N LEU A 35 -4.57 6.24 -10.12
CA LEU A 35 -5.83 5.62 -10.53
C LEU A 35 -5.66 4.76 -11.78
N ALA A 36 -4.88 5.22 -12.76
CA ALA A 36 -4.52 4.42 -13.93
C ALA A 36 -3.74 3.15 -13.54
N MET A 37 -2.76 3.25 -12.62
CA MET A 37 -2.03 2.08 -12.10
C MET A 37 -2.96 1.08 -11.40
N TYR A 38 -3.94 1.55 -10.64
CA TYR A 38 -4.92 0.66 -10.00
C TYR A 38 -5.79 -0.05 -11.04
N GLU A 39 -6.24 0.67 -12.05
CA GLU A 39 -7.06 0.12 -13.12
C GLU A 39 -6.28 -0.90 -13.95
N VAL A 40 -5.04 -0.60 -14.37
CA VAL A 40 -4.23 -1.57 -15.11
C VAL A 40 -3.89 -2.80 -14.25
N GLY A 41 -3.60 -2.63 -12.96
CA GLY A 41 -3.36 -3.75 -12.04
C GLY A 41 -4.55 -4.69 -11.93
N LEU A 42 -5.77 -4.13 -11.85
CA LEU A 42 -7.02 -4.90 -11.79
C LEU A 42 -7.39 -5.54 -13.13
N LYS A 43 -7.04 -4.94 -14.27
CA LYS A 43 -7.35 -5.48 -15.60
C LYS A 43 -6.34 -6.52 -16.09
N THR A 44 -5.10 -6.46 -15.61
CA THR A 44 -4.00 -7.30 -16.12
C THR A 44 -3.54 -8.39 -15.16
N TYR A 45 -4.14 -8.51 -13.96
CA TYR A 45 -3.74 -9.52 -12.99
C TYR A 45 -3.91 -10.96 -13.52
N SER A 46 -3.18 -11.89 -12.92
CA SER A 46 -3.38 -13.32 -13.11
C SER A 46 -3.83 -13.94 -11.78
N PRO A 47 -4.88 -14.79 -11.75
CA PRO A 47 -5.38 -15.37 -10.49
C PRO A 47 -4.32 -16.10 -9.66
N ILE A 48 -3.36 -16.75 -10.30
CA ILE A 48 -2.27 -17.51 -9.65
C ILE A 48 -0.95 -16.73 -9.59
N GLY A 49 -0.93 -15.48 -10.06
CA GLY A 49 0.27 -14.65 -10.17
C GLY A 49 0.96 -14.73 -11.54
N GLN A 50 1.90 -13.84 -11.76
CA GLN A 50 2.69 -13.72 -13.00
C GLN A 50 4.01 -13.00 -12.72
N SER A 51 4.97 -13.10 -13.66
CA SER A 51 6.22 -12.34 -13.58
C SER A 51 5.99 -10.85 -13.87
N LEU A 52 6.96 -10.02 -13.48
CA LEU A 52 6.91 -8.56 -13.77
C LEU A 52 6.91 -8.30 -15.27
N GLU A 53 7.73 -9.03 -16.04
CA GLU A 53 7.80 -8.92 -17.49
C GLU A 53 6.43 -9.21 -18.14
N LYS A 54 5.79 -10.31 -17.74
CA LYS A 54 4.47 -10.68 -18.26
C LYS A 54 3.38 -9.67 -17.87
N ARG A 55 3.49 -9.06 -16.68
CA ARG A 55 2.63 -7.95 -16.29
C ARG A 55 2.85 -6.75 -17.18
N ALA A 56 4.12 -6.38 -17.41
CA ALA A 56 4.48 -5.24 -18.27
C ALA A 56 3.94 -5.42 -19.70
N GLU A 57 4.12 -6.59 -20.30
CA GLU A 57 3.55 -6.92 -21.62
C GLU A 57 2.02 -6.68 -21.65
N LYS A 58 1.29 -7.21 -20.68
CA LYS A 58 -0.16 -7.03 -20.61
C LYS A 58 -0.58 -5.57 -20.41
N ILE A 59 0.20 -4.79 -19.67
CA ILE A 59 -0.07 -3.35 -19.47
C ILE A 59 0.14 -2.61 -20.79
N HIS A 60 1.19 -2.90 -21.53
CA HIS A 60 1.43 -2.31 -22.85
C HIS A 60 0.32 -2.67 -23.85
N GLU A 61 -0.09 -3.95 -23.90
CA GLU A 61 -1.22 -4.37 -24.74
C GLU A 61 -2.55 -3.68 -24.36
N LEU A 62 -2.74 -3.44 -23.05
CA LEU A 62 -3.93 -2.76 -22.57
C LEU A 62 -3.90 -1.27 -22.92
N GLU A 63 -2.75 -0.62 -22.82
CA GLU A 63 -2.58 0.81 -23.16
C GLU A 63 -2.79 1.06 -24.66
N GLU A 64 -2.34 0.15 -25.53
CA GLU A 64 -2.63 0.24 -26.98
C GLU A 64 -4.14 0.27 -27.27
N LYS A 65 -4.95 -0.43 -26.45
CA LYS A 65 -6.40 -0.49 -26.55
C LYS A 65 -7.10 0.67 -25.82
N GLU A 66 -6.51 1.11 -24.72
CA GLU A 66 -7.02 2.17 -23.84
C GLU A 66 -5.93 3.22 -23.57
N PRO A 67 -5.60 4.11 -24.54
CA PRO A 67 -4.53 5.12 -24.42
C PRO A 67 -4.70 6.08 -23.23
N ARG A 68 -5.92 6.20 -22.70
CA ARG A 68 -6.20 6.99 -21.49
C ARG A 68 -5.41 6.48 -20.27
N LEU A 69 -5.01 5.20 -20.24
CA LEU A 69 -4.25 4.59 -19.15
C LEU A 69 -2.73 4.84 -19.23
N SER A 70 -2.28 5.66 -20.19
CA SER A 70 -0.85 5.98 -20.41
C SER A 70 -0.13 6.58 -19.19
N GLY A 71 -0.87 7.12 -18.20
CA GLY A 71 -0.31 7.57 -16.92
C GLY A 71 0.33 6.47 -16.09
N ALA A 72 0.00 5.19 -16.34
CA ALA A 72 0.60 4.04 -15.65
C ALA A 72 1.94 3.60 -16.28
N LEU A 73 2.22 3.92 -17.54
CA LEU A 73 3.39 3.44 -18.27
C LEU A 73 4.74 3.68 -17.59
N PRO A 74 5.02 4.83 -16.97
CA PRO A 74 6.31 5.05 -16.29
C PRO A 74 6.59 4.08 -15.13
N PHE A 75 5.58 3.31 -14.69
CA PHE A 75 5.63 2.47 -13.50
C PHE A 75 5.50 0.97 -13.81
N VAL A 76 5.37 0.57 -15.10
CA VAL A 76 5.12 -0.83 -15.48
C VAL A 76 6.21 -1.79 -15.00
N ASP A 77 7.47 -1.35 -15.01
CA ASP A 77 8.64 -2.14 -14.62
C ASP A 77 8.95 -2.06 -13.11
N SER A 78 8.15 -1.30 -12.35
CA SER A 78 8.37 -1.11 -10.92
C SER A 78 7.18 -1.62 -10.10
N HIS A 79 6.44 -0.74 -9.47
CA HIS A 79 5.31 -1.07 -8.60
C HIS A 79 4.11 -0.15 -8.87
N LEU A 80 2.92 -0.61 -8.51
CA LEU A 80 1.65 0.07 -8.83
C LEU A 80 1.15 1.00 -7.71
N HIS A 81 2.04 1.49 -6.83
CA HIS A 81 1.73 2.43 -5.74
C HIS A 81 0.51 2.05 -4.87
N ASN A 82 0.28 0.75 -4.68
CA ASN A 82 -0.68 0.18 -3.73
C ASN A 82 -0.28 -1.27 -3.46
N ASP A 83 -0.01 -1.62 -2.20
CA ASP A 83 0.45 -2.96 -1.82
C ASP A 83 -0.49 -4.09 -2.24
N LEU A 84 -1.80 -3.88 -2.13
CA LEU A 84 -2.78 -4.92 -2.50
C LEU A 84 -2.90 -5.08 -4.01
N ILE A 85 -2.94 -3.98 -4.76
CA ILE A 85 -3.04 -4.00 -6.22
C ILE A 85 -1.75 -4.57 -6.83
N ASP A 86 -0.58 -4.14 -6.33
CA ASP A 86 0.70 -4.65 -6.80
C ASP A 86 0.86 -6.15 -6.50
N THR A 87 0.49 -6.56 -5.27
CA THR A 87 0.48 -7.97 -4.89
C THR A 87 -0.50 -8.78 -5.74
N LEU A 88 -1.71 -8.27 -6.00
CA LEU A 88 -2.68 -8.92 -6.86
C LEU A 88 -2.15 -9.08 -8.29
N SER A 89 -1.53 -8.03 -8.83
CA SER A 89 -1.04 -8.02 -10.21
C SER A 89 0.14 -8.97 -10.44
N THR A 90 0.98 -9.21 -9.41
CA THR A 90 2.18 -10.05 -9.52
C THR A 90 2.03 -11.44 -8.89
N ARG A 91 1.45 -11.51 -7.67
CA ARG A 91 1.33 -12.76 -6.89
C ARG A 91 -0.07 -13.37 -6.92
N GLY A 92 -1.03 -12.68 -7.57
CA GLY A 92 -2.40 -13.14 -7.71
C GLY A 92 -3.19 -13.17 -6.39
N ILE A 93 -4.31 -13.90 -6.42
CA ILE A 93 -5.20 -14.05 -5.26
C ILE A 93 -4.49 -14.68 -4.06
N PRO A 94 -3.65 -15.74 -4.22
CA PRO A 94 -2.90 -16.31 -3.09
C PRO A 94 -2.01 -15.28 -2.38
N GLY A 95 -1.34 -14.42 -3.15
CA GLY A 95 -0.50 -13.35 -2.58
C GLY A 95 -1.30 -12.36 -1.74
N VAL A 96 -2.46 -11.92 -2.24
CA VAL A 96 -3.34 -11.01 -1.49
C VAL A 96 -3.85 -11.67 -0.21
N VAL A 97 -4.31 -12.92 -0.29
CA VAL A 97 -4.78 -13.67 0.89
C VAL A 97 -3.67 -13.79 1.94
N LEU A 98 -2.46 -14.18 1.53
CA LEU A 98 -1.32 -14.28 2.46
C LEU A 98 -0.96 -12.93 3.07
N THR A 99 -1.00 -11.85 2.31
CA THR A 99 -0.75 -10.49 2.81
C THR A 99 -1.80 -10.09 3.87
N ILE A 100 -3.08 -10.30 3.58
CA ILE A 100 -4.17 -10.01 4.54
C ILE A 100 -4.02 -10.86 5.80
N LEU A 101 -3.74 -12.15 5.66
CA LEU A 101 -3.54 -13.05 6.80
C LEU A 101 -2.34 -12.63 7.66
N ALA A 102 -1.22 -12.22 7.05
CA ALA A 102 -0.04 -11.75 7.76
C ALA A 102 -0.33 -10.48 8.57
N PHE A 103 -0.94 -9.47 7.96
CA PHE A 103 -1.34 -8.25 8.67
C PHE A 103 -2.34 -8.55 9.78
N SER A 104 -3.34 -9.40 9.52
CA SER A 104 -4.33 -9.80 10.52
C SER A 104 -3.70 -10.53 11.70
N ALA A 105 -2.76 -11.44 11.44
CA ALA A 105 -2.04 -12.18 12.49
C ALA A 105 -1.23 -11.23 13.39
N ILE A 106 -0.50 -10.27 12.81
CA ILE A 106 0.26 -9.26 13.56
C ILE A 106 -0.69 -8.38 14.38
N PHE A 107 -1.80 -7.95 13.78
CA PHE A 107 -2.80 -7.12 14.46
C PHE A 107 -3.42 -7.85 15.64
N ILE A 108 -3.86 -9.11 15.46
CA ILE A 108 -4.42 -9.94 16.53
C ILE A 108 -3.37 -10.20 17.62
N TYR A 109 -2.11 -10.46 17.23
CA TYR A 109 -1.02 -10.64 18.18
C TYR A 109 -0.79 -9.37 19.02
N ALA A 110 -0.76 -8.21 18.38
CA ALA A 110 -0.60 -6.91 19.06
C ALA A 110 -1.74 -6.66 20.07
N LEU A 111 -3.00 -6.90 19.65
CA LEU A 111 -4.16 -6.75 20.52
C LEU A 111 -4.12 -7.67 21.76
N ARG A 112 -3.67 -8.92 21.59
CA ARG A 112 -3.66 -9.92 22.65
C ARG A 112 -2.49 -9.78 23.61
N THR A 113 -1.33 -9.37 23.09
CA THR A 113 -0.06 -9.45 23.82
C THR A 113 0.36 -8.11 24.42
N ALA A 114 0.30 -7.06 23.65
CA ALA A 114 0.85 -5.78 24.08
C ALA A 114 -0.18 -4.88 24.79
N LYS A 115 -1.45 -4.97 24.39
CA LYS A 115 -2.55 -4.09 24.87
C LYS A 115 -2.23 -2.58 24.77
N GLU A 116 -1.19 -2.23 23.99
CA GLU A 116 -0.67 -0.89 23.88
C GLU A 116 -1.20 -0.21 22.62
N PRO A 117 -1.85 0.95 22.74
CA PRO A 117 -2.47 1.63 21.61
C PRO A 117 -1.46 2.07 20.55
N TYR A 118 -0.19 2.31 20.93
CA TYR A 118 0.85 2.76 20.02
C TYR A 118 1.16 1.76 18.90
N ILE A 119 1.10 0.45 19.20
CA ILE A 119 1.32 -0.60 18.21
C ILE A 119 0.17 -0.61 17.19
N LEU A 120 -1.05 -0.40 17.65
CA LEU A 120 -2.22 -0.32 16.76
C LEU A 120 -2.16 0.90 15.85
N ILE A 121 -1.70 2.06 16.37
CA ILE A 121 -1.49 3.27 15.58
C ILE A 121 -0.42 3.01 14.50
N LEU A 122 0.69 2.38 14.85
CA LEU A 122 1.75 2.03 13.90
C LEU A 122 1.23 1.10 12.80
N LEU A 123 0.52 0.02 13.16
CA LEU A 123 -0.05 -0.93 12.19
C LEU A 123 -1.08 -0.25 11.28
N PHE A 124 -1.94 0.60 11.84
CA PHE A 124 -2.90 1.35 11.06
C PHE A 124 -2.22 2.32 10.09
N SER A 125 -1.19 3.03 10.56
CA SER A 125 -0.39 3.93 9.71
C SER A 125 0.25 3.19 8.53
N LEU A 126 0.77 1.97 8.76
CA LEU A 126 1.31 1.13 7.70
C LEU A 126 0.25 0.71 6.68
N LEU A 127 -0.94 0.33 7.13
CA LEU A 127 -2.04 0.00 6.22
C LEU A 127 -2.41 1.20 5.35
N VAL A 128 -2.52 2.40 5.95
CA VAL A 128 -2.85 3.63 5.21
C VAL A 128 -1.76 3.97 4.20
N VAL A 129 -0.49 3.85 4.57
CA VAL A 129 0.63 4.10 3.65
C VAL A 129 0.63 3.05 2.53
N GLY A 130 0.41 1.77 2.83
CA GLY A 130 0.33 0.69 1.83
C GLY A 130 -0.82 0.84 0.81
N LEU A 131 -1.85 1.63 1.14
CA LEU A 131 -2.90 1.99 0.17
C LEU A 131 -2.47 3.06 -0.83
N SER A 132 -1.43 3.85 -0.52
CA SER A 132 -0.95 4.95 -1.35
C SER A 132 0.45 4.72 -1.92
N ASP A 133 1.15 3.71 -1.42
CA ASP A 133 2.48 3.31 -1.88
C ASP A 133 2.70 1.81 -1.62
N VAL A 134 3.81 1.22 -2.13
CA VAL A 134 4.13 -0.21 -1.96
C VAL A 134 5.23 -0.36 -0.92
N ILE A 135 4.83 -0.59 0.34
CA ILE A 135 5.75 -0.83 1.45
C ILE A 135 6.38 -2.21 1.34
N LEU A 136 5.58 -3.23 0.98
CA LEU A 136 6.02 -4.63 0.96
C LEU A 136 7.01 -4.96 -0.17
N PHE A 137 7.14 -4.08 -1.16
CA PHE A 137 8.08 -4.27 -2.28
C PHE A 137 9.48 -3.72 -1.99
N SER A 138 9.58 -2.64 -1.22
CA SER A 138 10.85 -2.01 -0.85
C SER A 138 11.53 -2.80 0.27
N LYS A 139 12.42 -3.73 -0.09
CA LYS A 139 13.03 -4.75 0.79
C LYS A 139 13.48 -4.28 2.19
N PRO A 140 14.15 -3.12 2.40
CA PRO A 140 14.58 -2.73 3.74
C PRO A 140 13.42 -2.23 4.62
N VAL A 141 12.39 -1.61 4.04
CA VAL A 141 11.30 -0.99 4.79
C VAL A 141 10.42 -2.01 5.51
N PRO A 142 9.84 -3.04 4.85
CA PRO A 142 9.03 -4.03 5.54
C PRO A 142 9.84 -4.80 6.60
N THR A 143 11.09 -5.14 6.31
CA THR A 143 11.95 -5.83 7.28
C THR A 143 12.14 -4.99 8.54
N ALA A 144 12.51 -3.73 8.42
CA ALA A 144 12.69 -2.83 9.56
C ALA A 144 11.41 -2.65 10.35
N VAL A 145 10.28 -2.47 9.66
CA VAL A 145 8.97 -2.28 10.30
C VAL A 145 8.52 -3.53 11.06
N PHE A 146 8.56 -4.71 10.42
CA PHE A 146 8.14 -5.95 11.07
C PHE A 146 9.05 -6.32 12.25
N VAL A 147 10.36 -6.14 12.13
CA VAL A 147 11.30 -6.32 13.25
C VAL A 147 10.97 -5.37 14.39
N THR A 148 10.72 -4.08 14.10
CA THR A 148 10.34 -3.09 15.12
C THR A 148 9.04 -3.48 15.83
N ILE A 149 8.01 -3.91 15.10
CA ILE A 149 6.75 -4.36 15.69
C ILE A 149 6.97 -5.57 16.60
N ILE A 150 7.73 -6.56 16.15
CA ILE A 150 8.03 -7.78 16.93
C ILE A 150 8.77 -7.41 18.23
N LEU A 151 9.79 -6.54 18.13
CA LEU A 151 10.56 -6.08 19.30
C LEU A 151 9.71 -5.29 20.28
N LEU A 152 8.83 -4.40 19.81
CA LEU A 152 7.89 -3.66 20.66
C LEU A 152 6.91 -4.60 21.34
N CYS A 153 6.33 -5.57 20.62
CA CYS A 153 5.44 -6.57 21.21
C CYS A 153 6.15 -7.41 22.27
N ALA A 154 7.40 -7.84 22.03
CA ALA A 154 8.20 -8.59 22.99
C ALA A 154 8.51 -7.76 24.25
N TYR A 155 8.89 -6.49 24.06
CA TYR A 155 9.17 -5.56 25.15
C TYR A 155 7.96 -5.34 26.06
N PHE A 156 6.81 -5.02 25.51
CA PHE A 156 5.58 -4.79 26.28
C PHE A 156 5.07 -6.05 26.98
N LYS A 157 5.25 -7.21 26.33
CA LYS A 157 4.95 -8.49 26.97
C LYS A 157 5.83 -8.72 28.18
N ALA A 158 7.15 -8.56 28.07
CA ALA A 158 8.08 -8.74 29.19
C ALA A 158 7.75 -7.79 30.35
N GLN A 159 7.38 -6.54 30.07
CA GLN A 159 7.00 -5.56 31.08
C GLN A 159 5.69 -5.96 31.79
N SER A 160 4.71 -6.51 31.05
CA SER A 160 3.46 -7.01 31.63
C SER A 160 3.69 -8.21 32.54
N ASP A 161 4.58 -9.14 32.14
CA ASP A 161 4.90 -10.34 32.91
C ASP A 161 5.65 -9.98 34.21
N GLN A 162 6.56 -8.99 34.21
CA GLN A 162 7.20 -8.48 35.42
C GLN A 162 6.21 -7.85 36.40
N CYS A 163 5.28 -7.05 35.93
CA CYS A 163 4.26 -6.41 36.76
C CYS A 163 3.32 -7.42 37.42
N LEU A 164 3.21 -8.65 36.89
CA LEU A 164 2.44 -9.75 37.50
C LEU A 164 3.23 -10.51 38.60
N LEU A 165 4.56 -10.53 38.50
CA LEU A 165 5.44 -11.19 39.48
C LEU A 165 5.67 -10.32 40.73
N ASP A 166 5.53 -9.00 40.60
CA ASP A 166 5.72 -8.02 41.68
C ASP A 166 4.45 -7.82 42.56
N LYS A 167 3.36 -8.54 42.26
CA LYS A 167 2.09 -8.55 43.00
C LYS A 167 1.91 -9.82 43.84
#